data_74e2962622e5c3ff430f4b94c2e79298
#
_entry.id   74e2962622e5c3ff430f4b94c2e79298
#
_cell.length_a   1.000
_cell.length_b   1.000
_cell.length_c   1.000
_cell.angle_alpha   90.00
_cell.angle_beta   90.00
_cell.angle_gamma   90.00
#
_symmetry.space_group_name_H-M   'P 1'
#
loop_
_entity.id
_entity.type
_entity.pdbx_description
1 polymer ?
#
loop_
_entity_poly.entity_id
_entity_poly.type
_entity_poly.pdbx_seq_one_letter_code
_entity_poly.pdbx_strand_id
1 'polypeptide(L)'
;MRGLIRRKTASFVSALLIAAMIATPAVRVNAEGATQTDSDMLISTNEAVIRDNITINGIDVGGMSKATAEEELGGNASIGDASVSLTSQYGDVDTTLNNIGLTDDTEDVIEKALAYGNSGNILKRYKDIESLKTTPVDFEITKGVNVSALSQVIENGIGAAMSGDNEYSLDKHEDGSVKVIVEGDSVSVDAAATKAAIDTAINEKGYSGAKVKTAIVMADNSGSEKMQQIARITDLLGTYTTSYSSSGASRKNNVQRAASLVDGHLLFPGEQISVYNCIAPIDTSNGYEMAHTYVGTEVVDGAGGGVCQVATTLYNAAIRAELEVVQRNCHSLRVSYVPIAADAAIAGGVLDLKLRNNLDAPIYIEALYDGANLSFNIYGEEYRPANRTIEFESIQTGVINPPDEPIYTEDKSLEPGTEEVTAAAVTGYTGELWKHIYEDGVEVDKVCINKSKYQASAEKISVNTDPPEEEEGEESEDEDDNTEEGEGGEDAAPAAPETPEAPPAETPTE
;
A
#
# COMPACT_ATOMS: atom_id res chain seq x y z
N MET A 1 24.40 -30.46 45.09
CA MET A 1 24.74 -29.14 45.70
C MET A 1 23.96 -28.06 44.94
N ARG A 2 23.25 -27.26 45.74
CA ARG A 2 22.29 -26.23 45.30
C ARG A 2 22.98 -25.02 44.66
N GLY A 3 22.36 -24.42 43.61
CA GLY A 3 22.72 -23.13 43.08
C GLY A 3 21.57 -22.53 42.28
N LEU A 4 20.61 -21.91 43.01
CA LEU A 4 19.52 -21.08 42.41
C LEU A 4 20.10 -19.77 41.89
N ILE A 5 19.87 -19.43 40.64
CA ILE A 5 20.05 -18.08 40.14
C ILE A 5 18.67 -17.53 39.79
N ARG A 6 18.24 -16.53 40.58
CA ARG A 6 17.03 -15.74 40.39
C ARG A 6 17.22 -14.78 39.20
N ARG A 7 16.35 -14.85 38.18
CA ARG A 7 16.17 -13.80 37.19
C ARG A 7 15.17 -12.76 37.76
N LYS A 8 15.62 -11.51 37.80
CA LYS A 8 14.77 -10.34 38.10
C LYS A 8 14.05 -9.92 36.85
N THR A 9 12.74 -10.01 36.80
CA THR A 9 11.87 -9.38 35.84
C THR A 9 11.63 -7.93 36.26
N ALA A 10 12.00 -6.97 35.42
CA ALA A 10 11.63 -5.56 35.56
C ALA A 10 10.27 -5.32 34.89
N SER A 11 9.25 -5.09 35.72
CA SER A 11 7.96 -4.58 35.22
C SER A 11 8.03 -3.06 35.06
N PHE A 12 7.77 -2.56 33.87
CA PHE A 12 7.45 -1.15 33.64
C PHE A 12 5.96 -0.95 33.93
N VAL A 13 5.67 -0.18 35.00
CA VAL A 13 4.32 0.30 35.33
C VAL A 13 4.17 1.69 34.75
N SER A 14 3.30 1.85 33.76
CA SER A 14 2.81 3.13 33.29
C SER A 14 1.90 3.77 34.34
N ALA A 15 2.31 4.90 34.90
CA ALA A 15 1.50 5.68 35.82
C ALA A 15 0.56 6.61 35.03
N LEU A 16 -0.72 6.32 35.11
CA LEU A 16 -1.81 7.20 34.66
C LEU A 16 -2.09 8.21 35.78
N LEU A 17 -1.81 9.49 35.55
CA LEU A 17 -2.14 10.55 36.51
C LEU A 17 -3.61 10.96 36.31
N ILE A 18 -4.47 10.54 37.25
CA ILE A 18 -5.83 11.08 37.38
C ILE A 18 -5.76 12.20 38.42
N ALA A 19 -6.05 13.42 37.98
CA ALA A 19 -6.23 14.55 38.87
C ALA A 19 -7.59 14.44 39.58
N ALA A 20 -7.56 14.09 40.86
CA ALA A 20 -8.74 14.16 41.74
C ALA A 20 -8.82 15.53 42.41
N MET A 21 -9.88 16.27 42.13
CA MET A 21 -10.26 17.46 42.90
C MET A 21 -10.64 17.05 44.30
N ILE A 22 -9.87 17.52 45.28
CA ILE A 22 -10.23 17.41 46.70
C ILE A 22 -10.86 18.75 47.12
N ALA A 23 -12.17 18.71 47.33
CA ALA A 23 -12.90 19.78 48.02
C ALA A 23 -12.61 19.73 49.51
N THR A 24 -12.03 20.77 50.06
CA THR A 24 -11.87 20.94 51.51
C THR A 24 -13.11 21.63 52.12
N PRO A 25 -13.66 21.16 53.22
CA PRO A 25 -14.79 21.82 53.87
C PRO A 25 -14.32 23.07 54.68
N ALA A 26 -15.06 24.15 54.49
CA ALA A 26 -14.90 25.33 55.27
C ALA A 26 -15.22 25.15 56.76
N VAL A 27 -14.26 25.39 57.62
CA VAL A 27 -14.49 25.51 59.07
C VAL A 27 -14.92 26.95 59.36
N ARG A 28 -16.17 27.12 59.82
CA ARG A 28 -16.63 28.37 60.39
C ARG A 28 -16.10 28.48 61.85
N VAL A 29 -15.36 29.54 62.12
CA VAL A 29 -15.08 29.97 63.48
C VAL A 29 -15.79 31.29 63.68
N ASN A 30 -16.81 31.33 64.53
CA ASN A 30 -17.38 32.54 65.09
C ASN A 30 -16.46 33.10 66.16
N ALA A 31 -16.10 34.32 66.00
CA ALA A 31 -15.62 35.11 67.11
C ALA A 31 -16.28 36.53 67.02
N GLU A 32 -17.09 36.79 67.98
CA GLU A 32 -17.70 38.11 68.23
C GLU A 32 -16.65 39.09 68.76
N GLY A 33 -16.76 40.33 68.24
CA GLY A 33 -16.45 41.52 68.98
C GLY A 33 -15.05 42.10 68.87
N ALA A 34 -14.91 43.00 67.88
CA ALA A 34 -14.20 44.27 68.12
C ALA A 34 -14.45 45.21 66.95
N THR A 35 -15.16 46.29 67.25
CA THR A 35 -15.22 47.49 66.39
C THR A 35 -13.85 48.11 66.29
N GLN A 36 -13.30 48.18 65.09
CA GLN A 36 -12.36 49.21 64.75
C GLN A 36 -12.45 49.55 63.25
N THR A 37 -12.87 50.75 63.05
CA THR A 37 -12.76 51.53 61.84
C THR A 37 -11.36 51.40 61.32
N ASP A 38 -11.26 51.08 60.04
CA ASP A 38 -10.66 51.99 59.14
C ASP A 38 -9.70 51.44 58.14
N SER A 39 -9.77 52.01 57.03
CA SER A 39 -8.86 51.99 55.91
C SER A 39 -9.05 50.81 55.00
N ASP A 40 -10.00 50.99 54.10
CA ASP A 40 -9.92 50.58 52.69
C ASP A 40 -8.54 50.94 52.17
N MET A 41 -7.58 50.10 52.43
CA MET A 41 -6.39 50.06 51.65
C MET A 41 -6.84 49.29 50.37
N LEU A 42 -7.40 50.06 49.43
CA LEU A 42 -7.44 49.70 48.03
C LEU A 42 -6.00 49.33 47.66
N ILE A 43 -5.70 48.03 47.72
CA ILE A 43 -4.59 47.48 46.94
C ILE A 43 -5.07 47.67 45.52
N SER A 44 -4.77 48.86 44.97
CA SER A 44 -4.72 49.04 43.53
C SER A 44 -3.83 47.91 43.03
N THR A 45 -4.40 46.94 42.38
CA THR A 45 -3.65 46.05 41.49
C THR A 45 -3.14 46.97 40.38
N ASN A 46 -1.99 47.62 40.64
CA ASN A 46 -1.26 48.27 39.58
C ASN A 46 -0.82 47.17 38.66
N GLU A 47 -1.55 46.99 37.54
CA GLU A 47 -1.08 46.15 36.46
C GLU A 47 0.35 46.61 36.15
N ALA A 48 1.26 45.67 36.07
CA ALA A 48 2.64 45.98 35.75
C ALA A 48 2.67 46.66 34.37
N VAL A 49 3.26 47.83 34.32
CA VAL A 49 3.45 48.61 33.08
C VAL A 49 4.86 48.49 32.59
N ILE A 50 5.05 48.59 31.28
CA ILE A 50 6.34 48.63 30.62
C ILE A 50 7.07 49.91 31.06
N ARG A 51 8.37 49.86 31.33
CA ARG A 51 9.16 51.03 31.71
C ARG A 51 9.31 52.00 30.55
N ASP A 52 9.42 53.29 30.87
CA ASP A 52 9.70 54.33 29.90
C ASP A 52 11.02 54.06 29.16
N ASN A 53 11.16 54.56 27.94
CA ASN A 53 12.30 54.33 27.04
C ASN A 53 12.48 52.86 26.57
N ILE A 54 11.39 52.12 26.55
CA ILE A 54 11.30 50.81 25.89
C ILE A 54 10.45 50.96 24.65
N THR A 55 10.97 50.48 23.52
CA THR A 55 10.27 50.38 22.26
C THR A 55 10.16 48.92 21.83
N ILE A 56 9.15 48.58 21.01
CA ILE A 56 9.02 47.31 20.33
C ILE A 56 8.89 47.58 18.84
N ASN A 57 9.79 47.07 18.02
CA ASN A 57 9.92 47.42 16.59
C ASN A 57 9.95 48.95 16.34
N GLY A 58 10.55 49.70 17.23
CA GLY A 58 10.62 51.17 17.17
C GLY A 58 9.34 51.88 17.60
N ILE A 59 8.29 51.20 18.01
CA ILE A 59 7.05 51.75 18.57
C ILE A 59 7.26 51.95 20.06
N ASP A 60 7.02 53.14 20.57
CA ASP A 60 7.13 53.45 22.00
C ASP A 60 5.97 52.78 22.77
N VAL A 61 6.33 51.87 23.67
CA VAL A 61 5.39 51.13 24.53
C VAL A 61 5.57 51.47 26.00
N GLY A 62 6.39 52.50 26.31
CA GLY A 62 6.64 52.97 27.67
C GLY A 62 5.34 53.38 28.36
N GLY A 63 5.15 52.98 29.63
CA GLY A 63 3.95 53.24 30.41
C GLY A 63 2.71 52.38 30.07
N MET A 64 2.77 51.53 29.04
CA MET A 64 1.67 50.70 28.63
C MET A 64 1.51 49.44 29.50
N SER A 65 0.29 49.02 29.75
CA SER A 65 -0.03 47.67 30.26
C SER A 65 0.16 46.61 29.15
N LYS A 66 0.17 45.32 29.49
CA LYS A 66 0.22 44.24 28.50
C LYS A 66 -0.89 44.38 27.44
N ALA A 67 -2.12 44.59 27.88
CA ALA A 67 -3.27 44.72 26.98
C ALA A 67 -3.20 45.93 26.04
N THR A 68 -2.70 47.10 26.57
CA THR A 68 -2.56 48.30 25.75
C THR A 68 -1.41 48.15 24.74
N ALA A 69 -0.32 47.49 25.12
CA ALA A 69 0.78 47.21 24.21
C ALA A 69 0.37 46.20 23.11
N GLU A 70 -0.43 45.18 23.45
CA GLU A 70 -1.01 44.24 22.48
C GLU A 70 -1.91 44.96 21.46
N GLU A 71 -2.75 45.89 21.93
CA GLU A 71 -3.62 46.70 21.06
C GLU A 71 -2.81 47.60 20.12
N GLU A 72 -1.79 48.27 20.65
CA GLU A 72 -0.92 49.18 19.88
C GLU A 72 -0.10 48.44 18.81
N LEU A 73 0.45 47.27 19.18
CA LEU A 73 1.22 46.44 18.27
C LEU A 73 0.36 45.61 17.32
N GLY A 74 -0.86 45.25 17.71
CA GLY A 74 -1.81 44.48 16.88
C GLY A 74 -2.36 45.24 15.66
N GLY A 75 -2.29 46.60 15.68
CA GLY A 75 -2.67 47.44 14.54
C GLY A 75 -1.79 47.29 13.30
N ASN A 76 -0.65 46.61 13.40
CA ASN A 76 0.26 46.28 12.30
C ASN A 76 0.01 44.90 11.65
N ALA A 77 -1.09 44.26 11.95
CA ALA A 77 -1.39 42.84 11.69
C ALA A 77 -1.75 42.48 10.23
N SER A 78 -1.48 43.26 9.21
CA SER A 78 -2.01 43.00 7.85
C SER A 78 -1.01 42.40 6.86
N ILE A 79 0.01 41.67 7.33
CA ILE A 79 0.88 40.94 6.36
C ILE A 79 0.41 39.51 6.06
N GLY A 80 -0.58 39.00 6.79
CA GLY A 80 -1.04 37.62 6.64
C GLY A 80 -1.57 37.28 5.23
N ASP A 81 -2.14 38.29 4.56
CA ASP A 81 -2.64 38.15 3.17
C ASP A 81 -1.54 38.34 2.12
N ALA A 82 -0.30 38.61 2.55
CA ALA A 82 0.83 38.73 1.63
C ALA A 82 1.03 37.42 0.85
N SER A 83 1.15 37.55 -0.46
CA SER A 83 1.34 36.40 -1.35
C SER A 83 2.74 35.78 -1.15
N VAL A 84 2.78 34.46 -1.11
CA VAL A 84 4.00 33.66 -1.10
C VAL A 84 4.04 32.83 -2.37
N SER A 85 5.10 32.95 -3.15
CA SER A 85 5.34 32.18 -4.37
C SER A 85 6.55 31.27 -4.14
N LEU A 86 6.29 29.98 -4.07
CA LEU A 86 7.29 28.92 -3.88
C LEU A 86 7.58 28.29 -5.23
N THR A 87 8.83 28.26 -5.67
CA THR A 87 9.21 27.73 -6.99
C THR A 87 10.00 26.44 -6.88
N SER A 88 9.74 25.48 -7.76
CA SER A 88 10.52 24.24 -7.86
C SER A 88 10.52 23.70 -9.30
N GLN A 89 11.36 22.70 -9.57
CA GLN A 89 11.36 21.96 -10.84
C GLN A 89 10.08 21.14 -11.05
N TYR A 90 9.32 20.86 -9.97
CA TYR A 90 8.06 20.08 -9.99
C TYR A 90 6.83 20.99 -10.17
N GLY A 91 7.01 22.29 -10.19
CA GLY A 91 5.96 23.28 -10.31
C GLY A 91 6.08 24.39 -9.26
N ASP A 92 5.26 25.40 -9.43
CA ASP A 92 5.19 26.55 -8.52
C ASP A 92 3.96 26.42 -7.63
N VAL A 93 4.09 26.85 -6.36
CA VAL A 93 3.01 26.89 -5.38
C VAL A 93 2.79 28.34 -4.97
N ASP A 94 1.66 28.93 -5.31
CA ASP A 94 1.24 30.24 -4.84
C ASP A 94 0.27 30.09 -3.66
N THR A 95 0.55 30.84 -2.59
CA THR A 95 -0.22 30.80 -1.33
C THR A 95 -0.16 32.14 -0.62
N THR A 96 -0.61 32.22 0.62
CA THR A 96 -0.48 33.42 1.50
C THR A 96 0.19 33.03 2.80
N LEU A 97 0.74 34.01 3.52
CA LEU A 97 1.35 33.77 4.84
C LEU A 97 0.35 33.16 5.83
N ASN A 98 -0.92 33.55 5.78
CA ASN A 98 -1.99 32.97 6.61
C ASN A 98 -2.19 31.48 6.33
N ASN A 99 -2.18 31.08 5.06
CA ASN A 99 -2.39 29.68 4.67
C ASN A 99 -1.26 28.75 5.10
N ILE A 100 -0.06 29.29 5.27
CA ILE A 100 1.10 28.56 5.77
C ILE A 100 1.34 28.80 7.26
N GLY A 101 0.31 29.34 7.97
CA GLY A 101 0.29 29.47 9.41
C GLY A 101 1.27 30.53 9.93
N LEU A 102 1.11 31.79 9.48
CA LEU A 102 1.87 32.91 10.02
C LEU A 102 1.70 32.97 11.54
N THR A 103 2.81 33.10 12.22
CA THR A 103 2.92 33.28 13.68
C THR A 103 3.90 34.43 13.99
N ASP A 104 3.80 35.03 15.16
CA ASP A 104 4.79 35.92 15.70
C ASP A 104 5.00 35.68 17.20
N ASP A 105 6.02 36.29 17.76
CA ASP A 105 6.35 36.21 19.17
C ASP A 105 5.97 37.50 19.95
N THR A 106 4.95 38.21 19.46
CA THR A 106 4.50 39.50 20.04
C THR A 106 4.21 39.38 21.53
N GLU A 107 3.50 38.35 21.96
CA GLU A 107 3.17 38.14 23.37
C GLU A 107 4.44 37.93 24.23
N ASP A 108 5.36 37.09 23.79
CA ASP A 108 6.62 36.82 24.47
C ASP A 108 7.49 38.08 24.55
N VAL A 109 7.49 38.88 23.49
CA VAL A 109 8.26 40.14 23.44
C VAL A 109 7.68 41.19 24.39
N ILE A 110 6.35 41.33 24.45
CA ILE A 110 5.68 42.19 25.42
C ILE A 110 6.00 41.74 26.87
N GLU A 111 5.99 40.42 27.12
CA GLU A 111 6.36 39.91 28.45
C GLU A 111 7.81 40.20 28.81
N LYS A 112 8.74 40.13 27.86
CA LYS A 112 10.15 40.54 28.07
C LYS A 112 10.26 42.02 28.34
N ALA A 113 9.53 42.86 27.59
CA ALA A 113 9.49 44.30 27.80
C ALA A 113 8.90 44.65 29.18
N LEU A 114 7.81 44.03 29.60
CA LEU A 114 7.22 44.15 30.94
C LEU A 114 8.17 43.69 32.05
N ALA A 115 8.92 42.63 31.80
CA ALA A 115 9.88 42.11 32.78
C ALA A 115 11.11 42.98 32.95
N TYR A 116 11.47 43.79 31.94
CA TYR A 116 12.65 44.66 31.98
C TYR A 116 12.49 45.77 33.02
N GLY A 117 13.36 45.80 34.03
CA GLY A 117 13.29 46.72 35.17
C GLY A 117 12.17 46.40 36.19
N ASN A 118 11.27 45.46 35.91
CA ASN A 118 10.20 45.07 36.81
C ASN A 118 10.43 43.69 37.46
N SER A 119 11.27 42.82 36.88
CA SER A 119 11.52 41.46 37.37
C SER A 119 12.97 41.25 37.84
N GLY A 120 13.16 40.23 38.67
CA GLY A 120 14.45 39.88 39.23
C GLY A 120 14.73 40.50 40.59
N ASN A 121 15.97 40.38 41.11
CA ASN A 121 16.35 40.95 42.40
C ASN A 121 16.46 42.47 42.34
N ILE A 122 16.45 43.10 43.50
CA ILE A 122 16.42 44.57 43.62
C ILE A 122 17.60 45.27 42.92
N LEU A 123 18.77 44.63 42.90
CA LEU A 123 19.95 45.18 42.24
C LEU A 123 19.84 45.12 40.72
N LYS A 124 19.26 44.03 40.18
CA LYS A 124 19.01 43.91 38.73
C LYS A 124 18.00 44.97 38.29
N ARG A 125 16.86 45.07 38.96
CA ARG A 125 15.82 46.05 38.63
C ARG A 125 16.37 47.47 38.68
N TYR A 126 17.16 47.82 39.71
CA TYR A 126 17.81 49.14 39.81
C TYR A 126 18.72 49.36 38.60
N LYS A 127 19.59 48.45 38.25
CA LYS A 127 20.49 48.58 37.10
C LYS A 127 19.73 48.75 35.79
N ASP A 128 18.69 47.93 35.56
CA ASP A 128 17.87 48.03 34.36
C ASP A 128 17.21 49.42 34.25
N ILE A 129 16.60 49.91 35.33
CA ILE A 129 15.98 51.25 35.39
C ILE A 129 17.01 52.40 35.19
N GLU A 130 18.17 52.27 35.78
CA GLU A 130 19.21 53.27 35.58
C GLU A 130 19.77 53.31 34.17
N SER A 131 19.87 52.13 33.53
CA SER A 131 20.34 52.05 32.14
C SER A 131 19.31 52.65 31.16
N LEU A 132 18.01 52.48 31.40
CA LEU A 132 16.97 53.08 30.58
C LEU A 132 17.00 54.63 30.56
N LYS A 133 17.53 55.27 31.58
CA LYS A 133 17.66 56.76 31.61
C LYS A 133 18.58 57.29 30.54
N THR A 134 19.52 56.46 30.08
CA THR A 134 20.59 56.93 29.16
C THR A 134 20.57 56.10 27.84
N THR A 135 20.04 54.94 27.87
CA THR A 135 20.07 54.01 26.71
C THR A 135 18.69 53.35 26.55
N PRO A 136 17.88 53.80 25.57
CA PRO A 136 16.63 53.16 25.24
C PRO A 136 16.85 51.69 24.80
N VAL A 137 15.88 50.84 25.07
CA VAL A 137 15.89 49.43 24.67
C VAL A 137 14.81 49.21 23.64
N ASP A 138 15.16 48.68 22.49
CA ASP A 138 14.23 48.26 21.46
C ASP A 138 14.18 46.72 21.42
N PHE A 139 12.98 46.16 21.54
CA PHE A 139 12.71 44.73 21.36
C PHE A 139 12.19 44.53 19.96
N GLU A 140 12.63 43.46 19.29
CA GLU A 140 12.18 43.12 17.96
C GLU A 140 11.20 41.93 18.02
N ILE A 141 10.04 42.05 17.34
CA ILE A 141 9.10 40.95 17.13
C ILE A 141 9.60 40.15 15.95
N THR A 142 9.71 38.83 16.16
CA THR A 142 10.08 37.88 15.12
C THR A 142 8.84 37.20 14.58
N LYS A 143 8.71 37.16 13.26
CA LYS A 143 7.63 36.47 12.58
C LYS A 143 8.13 35.14 12.01
N GLY A 144 7.23 34.16 11.92
CA GLY A 144 7.54 32.87 11.34
C GLY A 144 6.32 32.20 10.75
N VAL A 145 6.52 31.12 10.03
CA VAL A 145 5.44 30.30 9.50
C VAL A 145 5.45 28.91 10.15
N ASN A 146 4.32 28.23 10.14
CA ASN A 146 4.20 26.89 10.70
C ASN A 146 4.73 25.85 9.71
N VAL A 147 5.71 25.03 10.12
CA VAL A 147 6.35 24.03 9.24
C VAL A 147 5.37 22.97 8.76
N SER A 148 4.42 22.54 9.59
CA SER A 148 3.43 21.52 9.21
C SER A 148 2.42 22.06 8.20
N ALA A 149 1.93 23.30 8.39
CA ALA A 149 1.04 23.95 7.44
C ALA A 149 1.74 24.20 6.10
N LEU A 150 3.00 24.64 6.14
CA LEU A 150 3.83 24.82 4.94
C LEU A 150 4.03 23.51 4.19
N SER A 151 4.38 22.40 4.89
CA SER A 151 4.53 21.06 4.28
C SER A 151 3.24 20.64 3.58
N GLN A 152 2.09 20.83 4.22
CA GLN A 152 0.80 20.44 3.67
C GLN A 152 0.44 21.23 2.40
N VAL A 153 0.74 22.54 2.39
CA VAL A 153 0.54 23.39 1.20
C VAL A 153 1.44 22.97 0.05
N ILE A 154 2.72 22.67 0.32
CA ILE A 154 3.65 22.20 -0.70
C ILE A 154 3.22 20.82 -1.23
N GLU A 155 2.89 19.89 -0.35
CA GLU A 155 2.44 18.55 -0.74
C GLU A 155 1.18 18.58 -1.62
N ASN A 156 0.21 19.41 -1.26
CA ASN A 156 -1.01 19.59 -2.08
C ASN A 156 -0.70 20.25 -3.44
N GLY A 157 0.34 21.05 -3.54
CA GLY A 157 0.71 21.77 -4.77
C GLY A 157 1.54 20.93 -5.75
N ILE A 158 2.57 20.27 -5.25
CA ILE A 158 3.55 19.54 -6.08
C ILE A 158 3.70 18.06 -5.71
N GLY A 159 3.02 17.59 -4.66
CA GLY A 159 3.14 16.20 -4.20
C GLY A 159 2.83 15.17 -5.29
N ALA A 160 1.79 15.40 -6.09
CA ALA A 160 1.47 14.52 -7.23
C ALA A 160 2.55 14.53 -8.32
N ALA A 161 3.21 15.66 -8.54
CA ALA A 161 4.32 15.75 -9.51
C ALA A 161 5.62 15.13 -8.96
N MET A 162 5.79 15.15 -7.64
CA MET A 162 6.92 14.50 -6.95
C MET A 162 6.70 13.00 -6.73
N SER A 163 5.45 12.58 -6.56
CA SER A 163 5.06 11.18 -6.43
C SER A 163 4.88 10.49 -7.78
N GLY A 164 5.47 11.03 -8.84
CA GLY A 164 5.67 10.28 -10.06
C GLY A 164 6.18 8.90 -9.66
N ASP A 165 5.49 7.83 -10.10
CA ASP A 165 5.76 6.46 -9.72
C ASP A 165 7.27 6.25 -9.68
N ASN A 166 7.81 5.99 -8.48
CA ASN A 166 9.19 5.59 -8.40
C ASN A 166 9.30 4.31 -9.21
N GLU A 167 9.76 4.41 -10.44
CA GLU A 167 10.04 3.25 -11.25
C GLU A 167 11.27 2.58 -10.63
N TYR A 168 11.05 1.39 -10.15
CA TYR A 168 12.13 0.52 -9.70
C TYR A 168 12.48 -0.40 -10.86
N SER A 169 13.73 -0.42 -11.26
CA SER A 169 14.26 -1.36 -12.25
C SER A 169 15.42 -2.16 -11.66
N LEU A 170 15.77 -3.26 -12.30
CA LEU A 170 16.88 -4.10 -11.89
C LEU A 170 18.06 -3.97 -12.85
N ASP A 171 19.22 -3.62 -12.32
CA ASP A 171 20.50 -3.83 -12.98
C ASP A 171 21.03 -5.21 -12.56
N LYS A 172 21.24 -6.10 -13.56
CA LYS A 172 21.66 -7.48 -13.35
C LYS A 172 23.12 -7.64 -13.75
N HIS A 173 23.95 -8.08 -12.83
CA HIS A 173 25.36 -8.29 -13.05
C HIS A 173 25.66 -9.71 -13.56
N GLU A 174 26.80 -9.88 -14.24
CA GLU A 174 27.25 -11.18 -14.79
C GLU A 174 27.50 -12.26 -13.70
N ASP A 175 27.78 -11.85 -12.47
CA ASP A 175 27.96 -12.74 -11.33
C ASP A 175 26.65 -13.23 -10.69
N GLY A 176 25.51 -12.81 -11.23
CA GLY A 176 24.17 -13.14 -10.74
C GLY A 176 23.64 -12.20 -9.66
N SER A 177 24.46 -11.28 -9.16
CA SER A 177 24.01 -10.23 -8.25
C SER A 177 23.12 -9.20 -8.98
N VAL A 178 22.27 -8.52 -8.22
CA VAL A 178 21.39 -7.50 -8.76
C VAL A 178 21.52 -6.20 -7.97
N LYS A 179 21.15 -5.09 -8.60
CA LYS A 179 21.01 -3.81 -7.94
C LYS A 179 19.69 -3.18 -8.35
N VAL A 180 18.90 -2.76 -7.39
CA VAL A 180 17.68 -1.99 -7.66
C VAL A 180 18.09 -0.55 -8.02
N ILE A 181 17.72 -0.13 -9.21
CA ILE A 181 17.82 1.25 -9.67
C ILE A 181 16.49 1.92 -9.35
N VAL A 182 16.55 3.03 -8.66
CA VAL A 182 15.38 3.88 -8.38
C VAL A 182 15.40 4.99 -9.42
N GLU A 183 14.53 4.88 -10.42
CA GLU A 183 14.30 5.96 -11.38
C GLU A 183 13.21 6.85 -10.82
N GLY A 184 13.60 8.04 -10.42
CA GLY A 184 12.76 9.01 -9.73
C GLY A 184 13.61 9.80 -8.77
N ASP A 185 13.08 10.88 -8.27
CA ASP A 185 13.89 11.78 -7.45
C ASP A 185 14.15 11.19 -6.06
N SER A 186 15.41 10.87 -5.83
CA SER A 186 15.94 10.65 -4.48
C SER A 186 15.91 11.93 -3.64
N VAL A 187 14.94 12.82 -3.89
CA VAL A 187 14.78 14.10 -3.21
C VAL A 187 13.45 14.16 -2.47
N SER A 188 13.45 14.86 -1.34
CA SER A 188 12.23 15.21 -0.61
C SER A 188 12.19 16.70 -0.37
N VAL A 189 11.04 17.25 -0.02
CA VAL A 189 10.91 18.64 0.39
C VAL A 189 11.54 18.83 1.78
N ASP A 190 12.53 19.72 1.89
CA ASP A 190 13.00 20.22 3.17
C ASP A 190 12.12 21.42 3.58
N ALA A 191 11.00 21.10 4.21
CA ALA A 191 10.07 22.13 4.67
C ALA A 191 10.68 23.03 5.76
N ALA A 192 11.63 22.54 6.56
CA ALA A 192 12.29 23.33 7.59
C ALA A 192 13.23 24.37 6.97
N ALA A 193 14.02 23.97 5.99
CA ALA A 193 14.88 24.92 5.25
C ALA A 193 14.05 25.90 4.41
N THR A 194 12.95 25.45 3.78
CA THR A 194 12.02 26.32 3.05
C THR A 194 11.37 27.34 3.99
N LYS A 195 10.92 26.90 5.19
CA LYS A 195 10.43 27.78 6.25
C LYS A 195 11.48 28.86 6.63
N ALA A 196 12.72 28.43 6.87
CA ALA A 196 13.79 29.36 7.26
C ALA A 196 14.04 30.46 6.21
N ALA A 197 13.91 30.13 4.93
CA ALA A 197 14.00 31.10 3.83
C ALA A 197 12.83 32.11 3.86
N ILE A 198 11.60 31.62 4.11
CA ILE A 198 10.41 32.48 4.26
C ILE A 198 10.57 33.40 5.49
N ASP A 199 10.90 32.80 6.64
CA ASP A 199 11.09 33.55 7.91
C ASP A 199 12.15 34.64 7.73
N THR A 200 13.25 34.38 7.06
CA THR A 200 14.26 35.36 6.74
C THR A 200 13.68 36.52 5.94
N ALA A 201 12.93 36.23 4.89
CA ALA A 201 12.34 37.25 4.01
C ALA A 201 11.32 38.15 4.73
N ILE A 202 10.47 37.59 5.60
CA ILE A 202 9.43 38.36 6.32
C ILE A 202 9.98 39.15 7.54
N ASN A 203 11.20 38.84 7.98
CA ASN A 203 11.89 39.58 9.05
C ASN A 203 12.95 40.57 8.51
N GLU A 204 13.08 40.70 7.18
CA GLU A 204 13.93 41.75 6.62
C GLU A 204 13.44 43.13 7.06
N LYS A 205 14.40 44.02 7.39
CA LYS A 205 14.09 45.36 7.87
C LYS A 205 13.27 46.13 6.83
N GLY A 206 12.08 46.57 7.21
CA GLY A 206 11.16 47.31 6.35
C GLY A 206 10.21 46.43 5.54
N TYR A 207 10.12 45.11 5.80
CA TYR A 207 9.11 44.28 5.20
C TYR A 207 7.69 44.73 5.61
N SER A 208 6.85 45.03 4.66
CA SER A 208 5.50 45.58 4.85
C SER A 208 4.40 44.81 4.13
N GLY A 209 4.57 43.48 3.95
CA GLY A 209 3.59 42.64 3.25
C GLY A 209 3.83 42.53 1.74
N ALA A 210 5.04 42.80 1.25
CA ALA A 210 5.39 42.56 -0.13
C ALA A 210 5.32 41.03 -0.46
N LYS A 211 5.13 40.67 -1.75
CA LYS A 211 5.15 39.30 -2.18
C LYS A 211 6.48 38.64 -1.84
N VAL A 212 6.42 37.54 -1.06
CA VAL A 212 7.59 36.70 -0.78
C VAL A 212 7.77 35.75 -1.97
N LYS A 213 8.98 35.66 -2.49
CA LYS A 213 9.34 34.72 -3.53
C LYS A 213 10.58 33.94 -3.11
N THR A 214 10.46 32.61 -2.99
CA THR A 214 11.56 31.73 -2.63
C THR A 214 11.45 30.38 -3.32
N ALA A 215 12.56 29.66 -3.40
CA ALA A 215 12.54 28.29 -3.89
C ALA A 215 12.08 27.32 -2.78
N ILE A 216 11.39 26.26 -3.16
CA ILE A 216 11.22 25.09 -2.31
C ILE A 216 12.59 24.43 -2.16
N VAL A 217 13.08 24.30 -0.94
CA VAL A 217 14.35 23.63 -0.68
C VAL A 217 14.13 22.12 -0.76
N MET A 218 14.96 21.44 -1.54
CA MET A 218 14.92 19.99 -1.69
C MET A 218 16.08 19.37 -0.92
N ALA A 219 15.79 18.28 -0.21
CA ALA A 219 16.80 17.47 0.46
C ALA A 219 17.16 16.26 -0.43
N ASP A 220 18.43 15.96 -0.57
CA ASP A 220 18.92 14.74 -1.21
C ASP A 220 18.71 13.55 -0.28
N ASN A 221 17.91 12.59 -0.71
CA ASN A 221 17.60 11.36 0.02
C ASN A 221 18.43 10.16 -0.46
N SER A 222 19.41 10.34 -1.34
CA SER A 222 20.26 9.25 -1.85
C SER A 222 20.96 8.46 -0.73
N GLY A 223 21.22 9.10 0.41
CA GLY A 223 21.74 8.48 1.63
C GLY A 223 20.70 8.13 2.68
N SER A 224 19.39 8.22 2.36
CA SER A 224 18.33 7.94 3.33
C SER A 224 18.33 6.48 3.78
N GLU A 225 17.76 6.20 4.95
CA GLU A 225 17.59 4.85 5.47
C GLU A 225 16.82 3.96 4.47
N LYS A 226 15.83 4.52 3.78
CA LYS A 226 15.08 3.82 2.73
C LYS A 226 16.00 3.35 1.59
N MET A 227 16.86 4.24 1.10
CA MET A 227 17.80 3.89 0.02
C MET A 227 18.86 2.89 0.48
N GLN A 228 19.32 2.99 1.73
CA GLN A 228 20.23 2.01 2.32
C GLN A 228 19.56 0.63 2.43
N GLN A 229 18.28 0.58 2.79
CA GLN A 229 17.52 -0.68 2.80
C GLN A 229 17.35 -1.25 1.40
N ILE A 230 16.98 -0.45 0.40
CA ILE A 230 16.85 -0.89 -1.00
C ILE A 230 18.18 -1.46 -1.52
N ALA A 231 19.30 -0.87 -1.17
CA ALA A 231 20.63 -1.35 -1.57
C ALA A 231 21.00 -2.74 -1.02
N ARG A 232 20.23 -3.28 -0.06
CA ARG A 232 20.38 -4.65 0.44
C ARG A 232 19.78 -5.72 -0.49
N ILE A 233 19.00 -5.31 -1.50
CA ILE A 233 18.44 -6.23 -2.50
C ILE A 233 19.54 -6.56 -3.50
N THR A 234 20.18 -7.73 -3.32
CA THR A 234 21.36 -8.15 -4.08
C THR A 234 21.25 -9.54 -4.68
N ASP A 235 20.35 -10.39 -4.17
CA ASP A 235 20.32 -11.81 -4.47
C ASP A 235 18.94 -12.27 -4.96
N LEU A 236 18.91 -13.32 -5.77
CA LEU A 236 17.69 -14.03 -6.16
C LEU A 236 17.28 -15.01 -5.07
N LEU A 237 16.22 -14.70 -4.33
CA LEU A 237 15.71 -15.54 -3.23
C LEU A 237 14.80 -16.66 -3.70
N GLY A 238 14.02 -16.44 -4.75
CA GLY A 238 13.08 -17.43 -5.27
C GLY A 238 12.65 -17.13 -6.68
N THR A 239 12.46 -18.17 -7.48
CA THR A 239 11.98 -18.08 -8.86
C THR A 239 11.03 -19.21 -9.19
N TYR A 240 10.07 -18.96 -10.07
CA TYR A 240 9.20 -19.97 -10.63
C TYR A 240 8.66 -19.56 -11.99
N THR A 241 8.49 -20.55 -12.87
CA THR A 241 8.01 -20.35 -14.24
C THR A 241 6.83 -21.27 -14.54
N THR A 242 5.80 -20.75 -15.22
CA THR A 242 4.72 -21.54 -15.79
C THR A 242 4.57 -21.22 -17.27
N SER A 243 4.19 -22.24 -18.07
CA SER A 243 3.92 -22.03 -19.50
C SER A 243 2.44 -21.70 -19.76
N TYR A 244 2.21 -20.75 -20.67
CA TYR A 244 0.90 -20.45 -21.25
C TYR A 244 0.97 -20.41 -22.79
N SER A 245 1.92 -21.13 -23.37
CA SER A 245 2.21 -21.15 -24.81
C SER A 245 1.01 -21.59 -25.66
N SER A 246 0.21 -22.56 -25.18
CA SER A 246 -0.98 -23.10 -25.83
C SER A 246 -2.22 -22.20 -25.72
N SER A 247 -2.13 -21.07 -25.00
CA SER A 247 -3.26 -20.16 -24.79
C SER A 247 -3.56 -19.33 -26.04
N GLY A 248 -4.85 -19.02 -26.27
CA GLY A 248 -5.28 -18.05 -27.27
C GLY A 248 -4.79 -16.62 -26.98
N ALA A 249 -4.88 -15.74 -27.97
CA ALA A 249 -4.34 -14.39 -27.89
C ALA A 249 -4.88 -13.58 -26.72
N SER A 250 -6.20 -13.58 -26.51
CA SER A 250 -6.85 -12.83 -25.41
C SER A 250 -6.37 -13.30 -24.03
N ARG A 251 -6.23 -14.62 -23.83
CA ARG A 251 -5.70 -15.16 -22.58
C ARG A 251 -4.23 -14.79 -22.37
N LYS A 252 -3.44 -14.79 -23.45
CA LYS A 252 -2.04 -14.33 -23.39
C LYS A 252 -1.95 -12.86 -23.00
N ASN A 253 -2.77 -12.00 -23.61
CA ASN A 253 -2.90 -10.59 -23.25
C ASN A 253 -3.23 -10.44 -21.75
N ASN A 254 -4.22 -11.17 -21.23
CA ASN A 254 -4.62 -11.09 -19.84
C ASN A 254 -3.51 -11.50 -18.86
N VAL A 255 -2.77 -12.58 -19.17
CA VAL A 255 -1.62 -13.00 -18.36
C VAL A 255 -0.54 -11.92 -18.33
N GLN A 256 -0.19 -11.36 -19.49
CA GLN A 256 0.83 -10.29 -19.59
C GLN A 256 0.37 -9.03 -18.87
N ARG A 257 -0.91 -8.63 -19.06
CA ARG A 257 -1.47 -7.46 -18.38
C ARG A 257 -1.43 -7.61 -16.86
N ALA A 258 -1.92 -8.72 -16.33
CA ALA A 258 -1.90 -8.97 -14.90
C ALA A 258 -0.47 -9.07 -14.34
N ALA A 259 0.45 -9.70 -15.07
CA ALA A 259 1.85 -9.79 -14.69
C ALA A 259 2.52 -8.40 -14.63
N SER A 260 2.27 -7.53 -15.62
CA SER A 260 2.82 -6.17 -15.65
C SER A 260 2.31 -5.28 -14.50
N LEU A 261 1.13 -5.57 -13.96
CA LEU A 261 0.58 -4.85 -12.80
C LEU A 261 1.13 -5.34 -11.46
N VAL A 262 1.78 -6.50 -11.43
CA VAL A 262 2.47 -7.05 -10.25
C VAL A 262 3.97 -6.81 -10.31
N ASP A 263 4.49 -6.60 -11.51
CA ASP A 263 5.91 -6.29 -11.74
C ASP A 263 6.35 -5.01 -11.02
N GLY A 264 7.60 -4.97 -10.59
CA GLY A 264 8.19 -3.76 -10.02
C GLY A 264 7.84 -3.49 -8.56
N HIS A 265 7.05 -4.34 -7.90
CA HIS A 265 6.67 -4.11 -6.51
C HIS A 265 7.84 -4.32 -5.55
N LEU A 266 8.06 -3.30 -4.72
CA LEU A 266 9.03 -3.28 -3.63
C LEU A 266 8.27 -3.43 -2.30
N LEU A 267 8.60 -4.43 -1.49
CA LEU A 267 7.99 -4.64 -0.17
C LEU A 267 9.05 -4.54 0.93
N PHE A 268 8.88 -3.57 1.82
CA PHE A 268 9.72 -3.45 3.02
C PHE A 268 9.34 -4.50 4.07
N PRO A 269 10.19 -4.74 5.09
CA PRO A 269 9.90 -5.66 6.17
C PRO A 269 8.51 -5.43 6.80
N GLY A 270 7.70 -6.48 6.88
CA GLY A 270 6.33 -6.45 7.41
C GLY A 270 5.25 -6.00 6.44
N GLU A 271 5.59 -5.42 5.30
CA GLU A 271 4.62 -5.02 4.28
C GLU A 271 4.01 -6.22 3.56
N GLN A 272 2.81 -6.01 3.03
CA GLN A 272 2.00 -7.06 2.40
C GLN A 272 1.53 -6.60 1.02
N ILE A 273 1.56 -7.51 0.05
CA ILE A 273 0.94 -7.34 -1.26
C ILE A 273 -0.34 -8.18 -1.35
N SER A 274 -1.38 -7.62 -1.95
CA SER A 274 -2.60 -8.31 -2.41
C SER A 274 -2.58 -8.37 -3.92
N VAL A 275 -2.48 -9.55 -4.48
CA VAL A 275 -2.40 -9.71 -5.95
C VAL A 275 -3.69 -9.23 -6.60
N TYR A 276 -4.86 -9.53 -5.98
CA TYR A 276 -6.12 -9.03 -6.49
C TYR A 276 -6.16 -7.50 -6.58
N ASN A 277 -5.70 -6.80 -5.53
CA ASN A 277 -5.69 -5.33 -5.53
C ASN A 277 -4.75 -4.74 -6.59
N CYS A 278 -3.63 -5.40 -6.88
CA CYS A 278 -2.70 -4.93 -7.92
C CYS A 278 -3.33 -5.00 -9.31
N ILE A 279 -4.11 -6.06 -9.60
CA ILE A 279 -4.60 -6.35 -10.95
C ILE A 279 -6.03 -5.88 -11.22
N ALA A 280 -6.77 -5.46 -10.19
CA ALA A 280 -8.13 -4.95 -10.30
C ALA A 280 -8.19 -3.51 -10.87
N PRO A 281 -9.27 -3.11 -11.52
CA PRO A 281 -10.44 -3.94 -11.89
C PRO A 281 -10.09 -4.94 -13.01
N ILE A 282 -10.66 -6.16 -12.92
CA ILE A 282 -10.43 -7.20 -13.93
C ILE A 282 -11.54 -7.10 -14.98
N ASP A 283 -11.44 -6.11 -15.83
CA ASP A 283 -12.39 -5.82 -16.91
C ASP A 283 -11.71 -5.14 -18.10
N THR A 284 -12.48 -4.87 -19.15
CA THR A 284 -11.95 -4.27 -20.38
C THR A 284 -11.45 -2.84 -20.20
N SER A 285 -11.89 -2.11 -19.19
CA SER A 285 -11.42 -0.75 -18.91
C SER A 285 -9.96 -0.72 -18.43
N ASN A 286 -9.49 -1.83 -17.85
CA ASN A 286 -8.11 -2.03 -17.41
C ASN A 286 -7.28 -2.88 -18.39
N GLY A 287 -7.73 -3.03 -19.65
CA GLY A 287 -6.97 -3.69 -20.72
C GLY A 287 -7.09 -5.23 -20.73
N TYR A 288 -8.02 -5.82 -19.97
CA TYR A 288 -8.31 -7.24 -20.07
C TYR A 288 -9.27 -7.54 -21.22
N GLU A 289 -9.11 -8.72 -21.78
CA GLU A 289 -9.93 -9.23 -22.88
C GLU A 289 -10.82 -10.39 -22.42
N MET A 290 -11.90 -10.67 -23.17
CA MET A 290 -12.73 -11.83 -22.94
C MET A 290 -11.97 -13.11 -23.29
N ALA A 291 -11.93 -14.02 -22.36
CA ALA A 291 -11.26 -15.31 -22.52
C ALA A 291 -11.93 -16.35 -21.60
N HIS A 292 -11.73 -17.64 -21.89
CA HIS A 292 -12.24 -18.71 -21.04
C HIS A 292 -11.71 -18.57 -19.61
N THR A 293 -12.63 -18.53 -18.64
CA THR A 293 -12.37 -18.49 -17.20
C THR A 293 -13.23 -19.51 -16.48
N TYR A 294 -12.81 -19.88 -15.27
CA TYR A 294 -13.58 -20.81 -14.44
C TYR A 294 -14.50 -20.04 -13.49
N VAL A 295 -15.79 -20.38 -13.51
CA VAL A 295 -16.79 -19.97 -12.52
C VAL A 295 -17.34 -21.22 -11.83
N GLY A 296 -16.86 -21.49 -10.61
CA GLY A 296 -17.16 -22.77 -9.95
C GLY A 296 -16.53 -23.94 -10.70
N THR A 297 -17.38 -24.81 -11.27
CA THR A 297 -16.98 -25.96 -12.09
C THR A 297 -17.26 -25.76 -13.59
N GLU A 298 -17.63 -24.57 -14.01
CA GLU A 298 -17.95 -24.23 -15.40
C GLU A 298 -16.85 -23.40 -16.04
N VAL A 299 -16.67 -23.60 -17.35
CA VAL A 299 -15.85 -22.74 -18.19
C VAL A 299 -16.77 -21.75 -18.87
N VAL A 300 -16.57 -20.47 -18.63
CA VAL A 300 -17.37 -19.39 -19.21
C VAL A 300 -16.45 -18.35 -19.85
N ASP A 301 -16.96 -17.59 -20.79
CA ASP A 301 -16.24 -16.42 -21.29
C ASP A 301 -16.38 -15.25 -20.32
N GLY A 302 -15.24 -14.75 -19.87
CA GLY A 302 -15.18 -13.63 -18.93
C GLY A 302 -13.92 -12.81 -19.12
N ALA A 303 -13.97 -11.56 -18.69
CA ALA A 303 -12.78 -10.71 -18.68
C ALA A 303 -11.74 -11.30 -17.70
N GLY A 304 -10.47 -11.30 -18.09
CA GLY A 304 -9.36 -11.69 -17.21
C GLY A 304 -9.13 -13.22 -17.13
N GLY A 305 -9.66 -14.02 -18.04
CA GLY A 305 -9.26 -15.44 -18.13
C GLY A 305 -7.73 -15.56 -18.23
N GLY A 306 -7.10 -16.25 -17.26
CA GLY A 306 -5.64 -16.38 -17.15
C GLY A 306 -5.00 -15.72 -15.92
N VAL A 307 -5.66 -14.78 -15.24
CA VAL A 307 -5.09 -14.04 -14.08
C VAL A 307 -4.71 -14.95 -12.89
N CYS A 308 -5.42 -16.05 -12.68
CA CYS A 308 -5.07 -17.05 -11.66
C CYS A 308 -3.69 -17.68 -11.91
N GLN A 309 -3.25 -17.77 -13.17
CA GLN A 309 -1.90 -18.28 -13.48
C GLN A 309 -0.83 -17.31 -12.99
N VAL A 310 -1.08 -16.00 -13.02
CA VAL A 310 -0.19 -14.98 -12.46
C VAL A 310 -0.05 -15.18 -10.95
N ALA A 311 -1.16 -15.27 -10.22
CA ALA A 311 -1.15 -15.55 -8.79
C ALA A 311 -0.44 -16.88 -8.46
N THR A 312 -0.71 -17.93 -9.22
CA THR A 312 -0.08 -19.26 -9.04
C THR A 312 1.43 -19.20 -9.24
N THR A 313 1.90 -18.52 -10.29
CA THR A 313 3.33 -18.42 -10.57
C THR A 313 4.05 -17.63 -9.49
N LEU A 314 3.48 -16.48 -9.07
CA LEU A 314 4.03 -15.68 -7.98
C LEU A 314 4.00 -16.44 -6.63
N TYR A 315 2.93 -17.18 -6.32
CA TYR A 315 2.85 -18.03 -5.13
C TYR A 315 4.03 -18.99 -5.05
N ASN A 316 4.33 -19.66 -6.17
CA ASN A 316 5.44 -20.63 -6.23
C ASN A 316 6.81 -19.97 -6.11
N ALA A 317 7.01 -18.77 -6.65
CA ALA A 317 8.23 -17.99 -6.43
C ALA A 317 8.35 -17.56 -4.95
N ALA A 318 7.23 -17.10 -4.35
CA ALA A 318 7.19 -16.61 -2.99
C ALA A 318 7.51 -17.68 -1.93
N ILE A 319 6.97 -18.90 -2.09
CA ILE A 319 7.30 -19.99 -1.16
C ILE A 319 8.76 -20.46 -1.29
N ARG A 320 9.40 -20.25 -2.46
CA ARG A 320 10.85 -20.51 -2.68
C ARG A 320 11.73 -19.43 -2.07
N ALA A 321 11.24 -18.19 -2.03
CA ALA A 321 11.83 -17.10 -1.26
C ALA A 321 11.49 -17.18 0.25
N GLU A 322 10.71 -18.17 0.67
CA GLU A 322 10.23 -18.39 2.03
C GLU A 322 9.45 -17.19 2.62
N LEU A 323 8.73 -16.46 1.78
CA LEU A 323 7.83 -15.38 2.22
C LEU A 323 6.60 -15.94 2.94
N GLU A 324 6.05 -15.15 3.85
CA GLU A 324 4.80 -15.49 4.55
C GLU A 324 3.60 -15.44 3.57
N VAL A 325 2.90 -16.56 3.45
CA VAL A 325 1.65 -16.64 2.69
C VAL A 325 0.48 -16.36 3.63
N VAL A 326 -0.03 -15.12 3.58
CA VAL A 326 -1.12 -14.65 4.47
C VAL A 326 -2.47 -15.19 4.01
N GLN A 327 -2.68 -15.26 2.71
CA GLN A 327 -3.90 -15.84 2.11
C GLN A 327 -3.55 -16.55 0.81
N ARG A 328 -4.08 -17.77 0.66
CA ARG A 328 -4.03 -18.56 -0.57
C ARG A 328 -5.24 -19.47 -0.61
N ASN A 329 -5.85 -19.58 -1.77
CA ASN A 329 -6.97 -20.51 -2.04
C ASN A 329 -6.61 -21.39 -3.24
N CYS A 330 -7.01 -22.68 -3.24
CA CYS A 330 -6.90 -23.50 -4.42
C CYS A 330 -8.07 -23.26 -5.38
N HIS A 331 -7.91 -23.62 -6.65
CA HIS A 331 -9.02 -23.64 -7.59
C HIS A 331 -10.08 -24.67 -7.20
N SER A 332 -11.31 -24.46 -7.70
CA SER A 332 -12.39 -25.45 -7.57
C SER A 332 -12.07 -26.72 -8.35
N LEU A 333 -11.50 -26.60 -9.55
CA LEU A 333 -11.03 -27.72 -10.39
C LEU A 333 -9.50 -27.71 -10.47
N ARG A 334 -8.91 -28.91 -10.66
CA ARG A 334 -7.47 -29.04 -10.84
C ARG A 334 -7.00 -28.33 -12.12
N VAL A 335 -6.00 -27.48 -11.99
CA VAL A 335 -5.31 -26.86 -13.13
C VAL A 335 -4.13 -27.73 -13.58
N SER A 336 -3.76 -27.64 -14.86
CA SER A 336 -2.73 -28.50 -15.47
C SER A 336 -1.34 -27.89 -15.52
N TYR A 337 -1.21 -26.58 -15.36
CA TYR A 337 0.06 -25.87 -15.54
C TYR A 337 0.96 -25.84 -14.27
N VAL A 338 0.50 -26.45 -13.17
CA VAL A 338 1.30 -26.68 -11.95
C VAL A 338 0.93 -28.04 -11.33
N PRO A 339 1.81 -28.65 -10.51
CA PRO A 339 1.51 -29.83 -9.72
C PRO A 339 0.33 -29.61 -8.77
N ILE A 340 -0.29 -30.70 -8.32
CA ILE A 340 -1.42 -30.65 -7.37
C ILE A 340 -1.03 -29.92 -6.07
N ALA A 341 -1.94 -29.13 -5.53
CA ALA A 341 -1.73 -28.30 -4.33
C ALA A 341 -0.67 -27.16 -4.47
N ALA A 342 -0.14 -26.91 -5.67
CA ALA A 342 0.79 -25.83 -5.95
C ALA A 342 0.13 -24.60 -6.62
N ASP A 343 -1.17 -24.59 -6.78
CA ASP A 343 -1.94 -23.51 -7.41
C ASP A 343 -2.38 -22.44 -6.42
N ALA A 344 -2.70 -21.24 -6.92
CA ALA A 344 -3.35 -20.16 -6.17
C ALA A 344 -4.43 -19.50 -7.03
N ALA A 345 -5.68 -19.52 -6.56
CA ALA A 345 -6.83 -18.94 -7.22
C ALA A 345 -7.13 -17.53 -6.68
N ILE A 346 -7.52 -16.64 -7.59
CA ILE A 346 -8.02 -15.30 -7.25
C ILE A 346 -9.35 -15.05 -7.95
N ALA A 347 -10.35 -14.53 -7.22
CA ALA A 347 -11.67 -14.22 -7.76
C ALA A 347 -12.44 -13.21 -6.92
N GLY A 348 -13.02 -12.21 -7.58
CA GLY A 348 -14.03 -11.30 -7.01
C GLY A 348 -13.64 -10.59 -5.72
N GLY A 349 -12.35 -10.44 -5.41
CA GLY A 349 -11.86 -9.84 -4.17
C GLY A 349 -12.04 -10.72 -2.92
N VAL A 350 -12.69 -11.88 -3.03
CA VAL A 350 -12.89 -12.84 -1.93
C VAL A 350 -11.77 -13.87 -1.89
N LEU A 351 -11.43 -14.43 -3.05
CA LEU A 351 -10.27 -15.30 -3.21
C LEU A 351 -9.09 -14.44 -3.65
N ASP A 352 -8.04 -14.40 -2.84
CA ASP A 352 -6.85 -13.60 -3.09
C ASP A 352 -5.57 -14.39 -2.78
N LEU A 353 -4.48 -13.98 -3.37
CA LEU A 353 -3.14 -14.31 -2.93
C LEU A 353 -2.57 -13.10 -2.20
N LYS A 354 -2.32 -13.25 -0.90
CA LYS A 354 -1.66 -12.22 -0.10
C LYS A 354 -0.35 -12.75 0.44
N LEU A 355 0.69 -12.01 0.17
CA LEU A 355 2.05 -12.32 0.61
C LEU A 355 2.55 -11.20 1.51
N ARG A 356 3.31 -11.56 2.55
CA ARG A 356 3.99 -10.60 3.43
C ARG A 356 5.48 -10.81 3.37
N ASN A 357 6.22 -9.72 3.31
CA ASN A 357 7.65 -9.77 3.54
C ASN A 357 7.92 -9.95 5.06
N ASN A 358 8.26 -11.16 5.44
CA ASN A 358 8.63 -11.55 6.81
C ASN A 358 10.14 -11.52 7.06
N LEU A 359 10.92 -11.02 6.09
CA LEU A 359 12.37 -10.90 6.18
C LEU A 359 12.78 -9.56 6.82
N ASP A 360 14.05 -9.45 7.20
CA ASP A 360 14.63 -8.23 7.79
C ASP A 360 15.13 -7.21 6.75
N ALA A 361 15.06 -7.57 5.46
CA ALA A 361 15.41 -6.73 4.32
C ALA A 361 14.23 -6.57 3.37
N PRO A 362 14.16 -5.49 2.58
CA PRO A 362 13.15 -5.37 1.54
C PRO A 362 13.35 -6.40 0.43
N ILE A 363 12.26 -6.68 -0.28
CA ILE A 363 12.25 -7.55 -1.46
C ILE A 363 11.71 -6.79 -2.67
N TYR A 364 12.15 -7.21 -3.85
CA TYR A 364 11.67 -6.73 -5.15
C TYR A 364 11.05 -7.89 -5.93
N ILE A 365 9.88 -7.68 -6.52
CA ILE A 365 9.16 -8.65 -7.33
C ILE A 365 9.31 -8.28 -8.80
N GLU A 366 9.95 -9.16 -9.58
CA GLU A 366 10.08 -9.02 -11.02
C GLU A 366 9.19 -10.04 -11.73
N ALA A 367 8.46 -9.59 -12.76
CA ALA A 367 7.70 -10.45 -13.65
C ALA A 367 8.32 -10.46 -15.06
N LEU A 368 8.60 -11.63 -15.59
CA LEU A 368 9.12 -11.83 -16.95
C LEU A 368 8.10 -12.63 -17.75
N TYR A 369 7.75 -12.15 -18.95
CA TYR A 369 6.79 -12.81 -19.82
C TYR A 369 7.18 -12.61 -21.31
N ASP A 370 7.10 -13.69 -22.09
CA ASP A 370 7.53 -13.74 -23.49
C ASP A 370 6.44 -14.16 -24.47
N GLY A 371 5.19 -14.30 -24.01
CA GLY A 371 4.05 -14.82 -24.80
C GLY A 371 3.93 -16.36 -24.79
N ALA A 372 4.89 -17.05 -24.19
CA ALA A 372 4.89 -18.49 -23.99
C ALA A 372 5.05 -18.88 -22.50
N ASN A 373 5.88 -18.19 -21.79
CA ASN A 373 6.22 -18.45 -20.39
C ASN A 373 6.02 -17.18 -19.54
N LEU A 374 5.58 -17.40 -18.32
CA LEU A 374 5.50 -16.41 -17.25
C LEU A 374 6.44 -16.87 -16.13
N SER A 375 7.37 -15.99 -15.74
CA SER A 375 8.26 -16.20 -14.60
C SER A 375 8.08 -15.08 -13.59
N PHE A 376 8.14 -15.41 -12.30
CA PHE A 376 8.35 -14.45 -11.24
C PHE A 376 9.69 -14.72 -10.56
N ASN A 377 10.45 -13.65 -10.34
CA ASN A 377 11.67 -13.64 -9.58
C ASN A 377 11.47 -12.75 -8.34
N ILE A 378 11.90 -13.20 -7.18
CA ILE A 378 11.87 -12.43 -5.94
C ILE A 378 13.31 -12.21 -5.52
N TYR A 379 13.72 -10.96 -5.51
CA TYR A 379 15.06 -10.54 -5.11
C TYR A 379 15.05 -9.94 -3.71
N GLY A 380 16.12 -10.10 -2.97
CA GLY A 380 16.31 -9.57 -1.62
C GLY A 380 17.74 -9.74 -1.16
N GLU A 381 17.97 -9.76 0.14
CA GLU A 381 19.24 -10.12 0.76
C GLU A 381 19.19 -11.60 1.12
N GLU A 382 20.18 -12.40 0.66
CA GLU A 382 20.23 -13.81 1.00
C GLU A 382 20.57 -13.99 2.49
N TYR A 383 19.61 -14.55 3.23
CA TYR A 383 19.69 -14.73 4.68
C TYR A 383 19.91 -16.20 5.07
N ARG A 384 19.76 -17.13 4.14
CA ARG A 384 19.84 -18.57 4.38
C ARG A 384 21.32 -19.01 4.38
N PRO A 385 21.69 -19.94 5.25
CA PRO A 385 23.03 -20.54 5.22
C PRO A 385 23.30 -21.20 3.84
N ALA A 386 24.53 -21.07 3.34
CA ALA A 386 24.90 -21.59 2.01
C ALA A 386 24.76 -23.12 1.86
N ASN A 387 24.79 -23.86 2.97
CA ASN A 387 24.59 -25.32 3.00
C ASN A 387 23.13 -25.75 3.15
N ARG A 388 22.19 -24.77 3.20
CA ARG A 388 20.75 -25.03 3.35
C ARG A 388 20.06 -24.93 1.99
N THR A 389 19.30 -25.98 1.63
CA THR A 389 18.47 -26.01 0.43
C THR A 389 17.05 -26.42 0.78
N ILE A 390 16.08 -26.03 -0.05
CA ILE A 390 14.67 -26.42 0.09
C ILE A 390 14.17 -27.05 -1.21
N GLU A 391 13.32 -28.06 -1.06
CA GLU A 391 12.64 -28.72 -2.17
C GLU A 391 11.14 -28.79 -1.88
N PHE A 392 10.33 -28.90 -2.93
CA PHE A 392 8.88 -28.99 -2.81
C PHE A 392 8.37 -30.30 -3.42
N GLU A 393 7.65 -31.05 -2.62
CA GLU A 393 6.99 -32.30 -3.03
C GLU A 393 5.47 -32.09 -3.07
N SER A 394 4.86 -32.37 -4.22
CA SER A 394 3.41 -32.37 -4.42
C SER A 394 2.88 -33.79 -4.35
N ILE A 395 2.00 -34.08 -3.40
CA ILE A 395 1.46 -35.44 -3.16
C ILE A 395 -0.04 -35.43 -3.41
N GLN A 396 -0.52 -36.28 -4.34
CA GLN A 396 -1.94 -36.56 -4.47
C GLN A 396 -2.36 -37.54 -3.36
N THR A 397 -3.25 -37.08 -2.48
CA THR A 397 -3.69 -37.85 -1.30
C THR A 397 -5.02 -38.59 -1.51
N GLY A 398 -5.77 -38.24 -2.55
CA GLY A 398 -7.03 -38.94 -2.84
C GLY A 398 -7.63 -38.58 -4.19
N VAL A 399 -8.59 -39.36 -4.60
CA VAL A 399 -9.40 -39.18 -5.81
C VAL A 399 -10.88 -39.11 -5.39
N ILE A 400 -11.62 -38.17 -5.96
CA ILE A 400 -13.05 -37.97 -5.73
C ILE A 400 -13.74 -38.27 -7.05
N ASN A 401 -14.47 -39.39 -7.12
CA ASN A 401 -15.19 -39.73 -8.32
C ASN A 401 -16.31 -38.73 -8.60
N PRO A 402 -16.58 -38.40 -9.86
CA PRO A 402 -17.75 -37.64 -10.23
C PRO A 402 -19.04 -38.38 -9.84
N PRO A 403 -20.15 -37.67 -9.62
CA PRO A 403 -21.47 -38.28 -9.51
C PRO A 403 -21.78 -39.09 -10.76
N ASP A 404 -22.41 -40.28 -10.58
CA ASP A 404 -22.77 -41.16 -11.68
C ASP A 404 -23.95 -40.64 -12.50
N GLU A 405 -24.81 -39.79 -11.90
CA GLU A 405 -25.98 -39.19 -12.55
C GLU A 405 -25.62 -37.87 -13.20
N PRO A 406 -25.84 -37.70 -14.53
CA PRO A 406 -25.67 -36.42 -15.21
C PRO A 406 -26.64 -35.34 -14.70
N ILE A 407 -26.24 -34.09 -14.87
CA ILE A 407 -27.12 -32.94 -14.64
C ILE A 407 -27.74 -32.53 -15.97
N TYR A 408 -29.07 -32.69 -16.06
CA TYR A 408 -29.84 -32.29 -17.24
C TYR A 408 -30.30 -30.84 -17.10
N THR A 409 -30.15 -30.06 -18.18
CA THR A 409 -30.62 -28.66 -18.26
C THR A 409 -31.47 -28.52 -19.52
N GLU A 410 -32.69 -27.99 -19.36
CA GLU A 410 -33.58 -27.73 -20.50
C GLU A 410 -32.98 -26.63 -21.39
N ASP A 411 -32.84 -26.92 -22.70
CA ASP A 411 -32.37 -25.98 -23.71
C ASP A 411 -33.26 -26.05 -24.96
N LYS A 412 -34.16 -25.09 -25.08
CA LYS A 412 -35.10 -24.97 -26.19
C LYS A 412 -34.45 -24.53 -27.52
N SER A 413 -33.16 -24.24 -27.53
CA SER A 413 -32.43 -23.92 -28.76
C SER A 413 -31.99 -25.19 -29.53
N LEU A 414 -31.97 -26.33 -28.85
CA LEU A 414 -31.70 -27.60 -29.47
C LEU A 414 -32.95 -28.09 -30.26
N GLU A 415 -32.74 -29.00 -31.21
CA GLU A 415 -33.84 -29.65 -31.89
C GLU A 415 -34.70 -30.44 -30.90
N PRO A 416 -36.05 -30.42 -31.05
CA PRO A 416 -36.93 -31.15 -30.16
C PRO A 416 -36.56 -32.66 -30.06
N GLY A 417 -36.47 -33.14 -28.80
CA GLY A 417 -36.13 -34.53 -28.51
C GLY A 417 -34.64 -34.88 -28.62
N THR A 418 -33.75 -33.88 -28.72
CA THR A 418 -32.29 -34.11 -28.76
C THR A 418 -31.59 -33.75 -27.47
N GLU A 419 -30.43 -34.34 -27.27
CA GLU A 419 -29.54 -34.12 -26.14
C GLU A 419 -28.15 -33.74 -26.64
N GLU A 420 -27.47 -32.81 -25.92
CA GLU A 420 -26.09 -32.42 -26.18
C GLU A 420 -25.28 -32.42 -24.88
N VAL A 421 -24.13 -33.09 -24.87
CA VAL A 421 -23.20 -33.05 -23.72
C VAL A 421 -22.47 -31.73 -23.72
N THR A 422 -22.85 -30.84 -22.80
CA THR A 422 -22.25 -29.51 -22.67
C THR A 422 -21.00 -29.46 -21.78
N ALA A 423 -20.85 -30.43 -20.86
CA ALA A 423 -19.63 -30.62 -20.08
C ALA A 423 -19.46 -32.09 -19.67
N ALA A 424 -18.26 -32.62 -19.89
CA ALA A 424 -17.94 -33.99 -19.45
C ALA A 424 -17.78 -34.04 -17.92
N ALA A 425 -17.99 -35.22 -17.33
CA ALA A 425 -17.74 -35.48 -15.94
C ALA A 425 -16.27 -35.20 -15.57
N VAL A 426 -16.02 -34.50 -14.44
CA VAL A 426 -14.70 -34.17 -13.98
C VAL A 426 -14.39 -34.89 -12.68
N THR A 427 -13.27 -35.60 -12.64
CA THR A 427 -12.75 -36.24 -11.43
C THR A 427 -12.14 -35.18 -10.50
N GLY A 428 -12.50 -35.21 -9.24
CA GLY A 428 -11.92 -34.37 -8.20
C GLY A 428 -10.73 -35.05 -7.51
N TYR A 429 -9.94 -34.25 -6.80
CA TYR A 429 -8.72 -34.71 -6.15
C TYR A 429 -8.51 -34.01 -4.79
N THR A 430 -7.75 -34.69 -3.93
CA THR A 430 -7.13 -34.05 -2.77
C THR A 430 -5.61 -34.14 -2.91
N GLY A 431 -4.91 -33.12 -2.43
CA GLY A 431 -3.45 -33.08 -2.51
C GLY A 431 -2.83 -32.24 -1.41
N GLU A 432 -1.57 -32.48 -1.17
CA GLU A 432 -0.74 -31.76 -0.20
C GLU A 432 0.54 -31.27 -0.89
N LEU A 433 1.00 -30.09 -0.47
CA LEU A 433 2.31 -29.55 -0.87
C LEU A 433 3.20 -29.52 0.35
N TRP A 434 4.34 -30.21 0.25
CA TRP A 434 5.33 -30.33 1.32
C TRP A 434 6.60 -29.59 0.96
N LYS A 435 7.18 -28.91 1.93
CA LYS A 435 8.51 -28.32 1.87
C LYS A 435 9.48 -29.19 2.65
N HIS A 436 10.51 -29.66 1.98
CA HIS A 436 11.65 -30.39 2.56
C HIS A 436 12.79 -29.42 2.76
N ILE A 437 13.46 -29.48 3.89
CA ILE A 437 14.59 -28.64 4.25
C ILE A 437 15.80 -29.53 4.44
N TYR A 438 16.87 -29.22 3.71
CA TYR A 438 18.13 -29.95 3.77
C TYR A 438 19.24 -29.06 4.30
N GLU A 439 20.14 -29.63 5.10
CA GLU A 439 21.40 -29.02 5.49
C GLU A 439 22.54 -30.00 5.15
N ASP A 440 23.55 -29.53 4.42
CA ASP A 440 24.63 -30.36 3.89
C ASP A 440 24.13 -31.60 3.11
N GLY A 441 23.00 -31.45 2.40
CA GLY A 441 22.37 -32.53 1.63
C GLY A 441 21.59 -33.56 2.46
N VAL A 442 21.46 -33.37 3.77
CA VAL A 442 20.67 -34.23 4.67
C VAL A 442 19.35 -33.53 5.00
N GLU A 443 18.23 -34.24 4.82
CA GLU A 443 16.91 -33.74 5.21
C GLU A 443 16.85 -33.56 6.74
N VAL A 444 16.64 -32.31 7.18
CA VAL A 444 16.57 -31.94 8.61
C VAL A 444 15.16 -31.63 9.06
N ASP A 445 14.25 -31.23 8.13
CA ASP A 445 12.86 -30.95 8.43
C ASP A 445 11.97 -31.15 7.20
N LYS A 446 10.66 -31.44 7.43
CA LYS A 446 9.63 -31.58 6.40
C LYS A 446 8.33 -30.96 6.89
N VAL A 447 7.80 -30.00 6.18
CA VAL A 447 6.60 -29.21 6.56
C VAL A 447 5.54 -29.30 5.48
N CYS A 448 4.32 -29.72 5.84
CA CYS A 448 3.16 -29.59 4.95
C CYS A 448 2.73 -28.10 4.92
N ILE A 449 2.98 -27.40 3.81
CA ILE A 449 2.70 -25.97 3.69
C ILE A 449 1.26 -25.69 3.28
N ASN A 450 0.61 -26.60 2.56
CA ASN A 450 -0.82 -26.49 2.32
C ASN A 450 -1.48 -27.84 1.95
N LYS A 451 -2.81 -27.84 2.01
CA LYS A 451 -3.70 -28.92 1.55
C LYS A 451 -4.73 -28.33 0.60
N SER A 452 -5.04 -29.05 -0.45
CA SER A 452 -6.00 -28.63 -1.48
C SER A 452 -7.02 -29.71 -1.75
N LYS A 453 -8.24 -29.27 -2.03
CA LYS A 453 -9.34 -30.14 -2.46
C LYS A 453 -9.96 -29.58 -3.73
N TYR A 454 -9.88 -30.32 -4.80
CA TYR A 454 -10.49 -30.02 -6.09
C TYR A 454 -11.78 -30.81 -6.22
N GLN A 455 -12.84 -30.14 -6.66
CA GLN A 455 -14.16 -30.71 -6.72
C GLN A 455 -14.30 -31.70 -7.90
N ALA A 456 -15.12 -32.72 -7.73
CA ALA A 456 -15.63 -33.49 -8.82
C ALA A 456 -16.91 -32.83 -9.37
N SER A 457 -17.19 -33.00 -10.66
CA SER A 457 -18.40 -32.50 -11.31
C SER A 457 -19.07 -33.62 -12.12
N ALA A 458 -20.38 -33.72 -12.02
CA ALA A 458 -21.15 -34.59 -12.89
C ALA A 458 -21.06 -34.13 -14.35
N GLU A 459 -21.32 -35.05 -15.29
CA GLU A 459 -21.58 -34.69 -16.66
C GLU A 459 -22.78 -33.76 -16.77
N LYS A 460 -22.76 -32.80 -17.69
CA LYS A 460 -23.85 -31.86 -17.93
C LYS A 460 -24.37 -32.09 -19.34
N ILE A 461 -25.68 -32.25 -19.45
CA ILE A 461 -26.37 -32.52 -20.69
C ILE A 461 -27.46 -31.47 -20.86
N SER A 462 -27.42 -30.73 -21.96
CA SER A 462 -28.55 -29.91 -22.40
C SER A 462 -29.54 -30.84 -23.15
N VAL A 463 -30.82 -30.66 -22.88
CA VAL A 463 -31.87 -31.46 -23.49
C VAL A 463 -33.03 -30.56 -23.90
N ASN A 464 -33.59 -30.81 -25.09
CA ASN A 464 -34.89 -30.24 -25.45
C ASN A 464 -35.95 -31.35 -25.30
N THR A 465 -36.78 -31.23 -24.27
CA THR A 465 -37.82 -32.20 -23.94
C THR A 465 -39.11 -32.04 -24.76
N ASP A 466 -39.18 -31.07 -25.67
CA ASP A 466 -40.31 -30.95 -26.57
C ASP A 466 -40.37 -32.18 -27.49
N PRO A 467 -41.57 -32.68 -27.81
CA PRO A 467 -41.70 -33.79 -28.73
C PRO A 467 -41.19 -33.36 -30.13
N PRO A 468 -40.53 -34.23 -30.87
CA PRO A 468 -40.20 -33.99 -32.27
C PRO A 468 -41.49 -33.62 -33.06
N GLU A 469 -41.36 -32.64 -33.95
CA GLU A 469 -42.46 -32.34 -34.86
C GLU A 469 -42.78 -33.62 -35.68
N GLU A 470 -43.97 -34.17 -35.50
CA GLU A 470 -44.42 -35.26 -36.37
C GLU A 470 -44.49 -34.67 -37.79
N GLU A 471 -43.65 -35.19 -38.71
CA GLU A 471 -43.82 -34.92 -40.12
C GLU A 471 -45.21 -35.44 -40.50
N GLU A 472 -46.18 -34.52 -40.68
CA GLU A 472 -47.46 -34.87 -41.34
C GLU A 472 -47.11 -35.47 -42.69
N GLY A 473 -47.20 -36.83 -42.77
CA GLY A 473 -46.93 -37.55 -43.97
C GLY A 473 -47.85 -37.03 -45.07
N GLU A 474 -47.32 -36.41 -46.08
CA GLU A 474 -48.00 -36.22 -47.36
C GLU A 474 -48.31 -37.62 -47.90
N GLU A 475 -49.58 -38.00 -47.87
CA GLU A 475 -50.10 -39.12 -48.67
C GLU A 475 -49.79 -38.87 -50.15
N SER A 476 -48.68 -39.41 -50.63
CA SER A 476 -48.41 -39.45 -52.07
C SER A 476 -49.28 -40.54 -52.73
N GLU A 477 -50.25 -40.04 -53.52
CA GLU A 477 -50.93 -40.87 -54.51
C GLU A 477 -49.90 -41.46 -55.46
N ASP A 478 -49.99 -42.82 -55.62
CA ASP A 478 -49.24 -43.66 -56.57
C ASP A 478 -49.44 -43.19 -58.00
N GLU A 479 -48.38 -42.78 -58.72
CA GLU A 479 -48.29 -42.97 -60.15
C GLU A 479 -46.96 -43.66 -60.51
N ASP A 480 -47.10 -44.86 -60.99
CA ASP A 480 -46.16 -45.73 -61.71
C ASP A 480 -45.46 -44.92 -62.83
N ASP A 481 -44.17 -44.90 -62.92
CA ASP A 481 -43.45 -45.14 -64.18
C ASP A 481 -41.94 -45.42 -63.93
N ASN A 482 -41.53 -46.31 -64.73
CA ASN A 482 -40.32 -47.10 -64.89
C ASN A 482 -39.12 -46.25 -65.42
N THR A 483 -37.95 -46.69 -65.12
CA THR A 483 -36.68 -46.84 -65.84
C THR A 483 -35.41 -46.18 -65.30
N GLU A 484 -34.43 -47.06 -65.15
CA GLU A 484 -32.99 -46.99 -65.50
C GLU A 484 -31.99 -46.26 -64.66
N GLU A 485 -31.14 -47.04 -64.06
CA GLU A 485 -29.67 -47.08 -64.01
C GLU A 485 -28.88 -45.77 -63.97
N GLY A 486 -28.00 -45.65 -62.93
CA GLY A 486 -26.87 -44.70 -62.94
C GLY A 486 -26.02 -44.80 -61.70
N GLU A 487 -24.85 -45.34 -61.86
CA GLU A 487 -23.76 -45.58 -60.93
C GLU A 487 -23.26 -44.37 -60.14
N GLY A 488 -22.79 -44.60 -58.88
CA GLY A 488 -21.49 -44.14 -58.41
C GLY A 488 -21.43 -42.82 -57.70
N GLY A 489 -21.06 -42.84 -56.45
CA GLY A 489 -20.55 -41.69 -55.73
C GLY A 489 -20.45 -41.95 -54.25
N GLU A 490 -19.33 -42.54 -53.81
CA GLU A 490 -18.89 -42.54 -52.44
C GLU A 490 -18.66 -41.09 -52.02
N ASP A 491 -19.32 -40.64 -50.97
CA ASP A 491 -18.88 -39.45 -50.27
C ASP A 491 -18.76 -39.75 -48.77
N ALA A 492 -17.56 -39.45 -48.28
CA ALA A 492 -17.06 -39.81 -46.99
C ALA A 492 -17.70 -38.95 -45.89
N ALA A 493 -18.02 -39.59 -44.79
CA ALA A 493 -18.39 -38.95 -43.54
C ALA A 493 -17.22 -38.06 -42.98
N PRO A 494 -17.50 -36.90 -42.38
CA PRO A 494 -16.44 -36.11 -41.73
C PRO A 494 -16.01 -36.78 -40.43
N ALA A 495 -14.70 -36.87 -40.26
CA ALA A 495 -14.01 -37.42 -39.09
C ALA A 495 -14.28 -36.57 -37.84
N ALA A 496 -14.50 -37.26 -36.72
CA ALA A 496 -14.56 -36.69 -35.38
C ALA A 496 -13.23 -36.06 -35.01
N PRO A 497 -13.22 -34.98 -34.19
CA PRO A 497 -11.98 -34.33 -33.75
C PRO A 497 -11.23 -35.24 -32.77
N GLU A 498 -9.95 -35.44 -33.07
CA GLU A 498 -9.01 -36.18 -32.24
C GLU A 498 -8.79 -35.49 -30.89
N THR A 499 -8.89 -36.26 -29.82
CA THR A 499 -8.44 -35.89 -28.46
C THR A 499 -6.91 -35.75 -28.46
N PRO A 500 -6.33 -34.68 -27.88
CA PRO A 500 -4.88 -34.57 -27.81
C PRO A 500 -4.31 -35.58 -26.80
N GLU A 501 -3.41 -36.39 -27.29
CA GLU A 501 -2.59 -37.36 -26.57
C GLU A 501 -1.67 -36.67 -25.56
N ALA A 502 -1.59 -37.21 -24.34
CA ALA A 502 -0.71 -36.74 -23.30
C ALA A 502 0.77 -36.97 -23.67
N PRO A 503 1.67 -36.05 -23.42
CA PRO A 503 3.09 -36.26 -23.68
C PRO A 503 3.67 -37.33 -22.74
N PRO A 504 4.65 -38.13 -23.24
CA PRO A 504 5.28 -39.18 -22.46
C PRO A 504 6.13 -38.66 -21.32
N ALA A 505 6.12 -39.34 -20.19
CA ALA A 505 6.95 -39.07 -19.03
C ALA A 505 8.45 -39.24 -19.39
N GLU A 506 9.23 -38.17 -19.21
CA GLU A 506 10.68 -38.25 -19.29
C GLU A 506 11.21 -39.01 -18.07
N THR A 507 11.97 -40.06 -18.33
CA THR A 507 12.78 -40.78 -17.34
C THR A 507 14.02 -39.95 -17.01
N PRO A 508 14.45 -39.86 -15.73
CA PRO A 508 15.68 -39.18 -15.38
C PRO A 508 16.88 -39.98 -15.87
N THR A 509 17.74 -39.32 -16.62
CA THR A 509 19.14 -39.79 -16.89
C THR A 509 20.05 -39.34 -15.77
N GLU A 510 20.93 -40.23 -15.40
CA GLU A 510 21.98 -40.18 -14.36
C GLU A 510 22.80 -38.88 -14.28
#